data_492999b586150644998b801e5af1ddb3
#
_entry.id   492999b586150644998b801e5af1ddb3
#
_cell.length_a   1.000
_cell.length_b   1.000
_cell.length_c   1.000
_cell.angle_alpha   90.00
_cell.angle_beta   90.00
_cell.angle_gamma   90.00
#
_symmetry.space_group_name_H-M   'P 1'
#
loop_
_entity.id
_entity.type
_entity.pdbx_description
1 polymer ?
#
loop_
_entity_poly.entity_id
_entity_poly.type
_entity_poly.pdbx_seq_one_letter_code
_entity_poly.pdbx_strand_id
1 'polypeptide(L)'
;QLSNDPIPYIRQLKQKTTSGTMISAGYGGGTANMEYMSLTGFNLSNFSPTLPTPYTQLVTHRKYNPNIAQSFPEAVAIHPYQGVYYSRTEVYKRFGFDRFYYLGSKYKIKYKKKIDRSPYLSDETAYKNALDQVKQANNGEFINLVTMQNHFPYDRNYYNNSDKYTPVGEGIDDYTRN
;
A
#
# COMPACT_ATOMS: atom_id res chain seq x y z
N GLN A 1 19.50 1.77 -15.29
CA GLN A 1 18.39 1.63 -16.25
C GLN A 1 18.09 0.14 -16.42
N LEU A 2 16.81 -0.24 -16.53
CA LEU A 2 16.43 -1.63 -16.78
C LEU A 2 16.42 -1.95 -18.27
N SER A 3 16.73 -3.20 -18.63
CA SER A 3 16.71 -3.70 -20.00
C SER A 3 15.31 -3.69 -20.62
N ASN A 4 14.28 -3.84 -19.79
CA ASN A 4 12.88 -3.79 -20.19
C ASN A 4 12.09 -2.84 -19.29
N ASP A 5 11.00 -2.29 -19.81
CA ASP A 5 10.09 -1.46 -19.00
C ASP A 5 9.27 -2.35 -18.03
N PRO A 6 9.41 -2.18 -16.72
CA PRO A 6 8.69 -2.99 -15.74
C PRO A 6 7.22 -2.58 -15.57
N ILE A 7 6.82 -1.41 -16.06
CA ILE A 7 5.48 -0.84 -15.87
C ILE A 7 4.85 -0.32 -17.16
N PRO A 8 4.87 -1.08 -18.26
CA PRO A 8 4.43 -0.57 -19.57
C PRO A 8 2.97 -0.16 -19.58
N TYR A 9 2.10 -0.86 -18.87
CA TYR A 9 0.68 -0.52 -18.75
C TYR A 9 0.46 0.82 -18.04
N ILE A 10 1.18 1.09 -16.97
CA ILE A 10 1.09 2.37 -16.24
C ILE A 10 1.54 3.53 -17.14
N ARG A 11 2.59 3.32 -17.96
CA ARG A 11 3.03 4.34 -18.92
C ARG A 11 2.00 4.62 -20.01
N GLN A 12 1.28 3.60 -20.47
CA GLN A 12 0.16 3.77 -21.40
C GLN A 12 -1.02 4.53 -20.76
N LEU A 13 -1.36 4.18 -19.52
CA LEU A 13 -2.41 4.89 -18.78
C LEU A 13 -2.06 6.37 -18.61
N LYS A 14 -0.82 6.71 -18.33
CA LYS A 14 -0.34 8.09 -18.18
C LYS A 14 -0.66 8.95 -19.42
N GLN A 15 -0.70 8.35 -20.62
CA GLN A 15 -1.03 9.05 -21.84
C GLN A 15 -2.54 9.27 -22.05
N LYS A 16 -3.37 8.52 -21.34
CA LYS A 16 -4.84 8.48 -21.53
C LYS A 16 -5.64 9.03 -20.36
N THR A 17 -4.99 9.27 -19.23
CA THR A 17 -5.62 9.68 -17.98
C THR A 17 -4.86 10.84 -17.35
N THR A 18 -5.53 11.55 -16.43
CA THR A 18 -4.84 12.53 -15.58
C THR A 18 -3.74 11.85 -14.81
N SER A 19 -2.53 12.39 -14.87
CA SER A 19 -1.36 11.83 -14.22
C SER A 19 -0.39 12.92 -13.80
N GLY A 20 0.48 12.61 -12.83
CA GLY A 20 1.47 13.54 -12.33
C GLY A 20 2.56 12.83 -11.55
N THR A 21 3.50 13.60 -11.04
CA THR A 21 4.54 13.13 -10.12
C THR A 21 4.17 13.58 -8.72
N MET A 22 4.06 12.64 -7.79
CA MET A 22 3.92 12.93 -6.36
C MET A 22 5.28 12.78 -5.69
N ILE A 23 5.71 13.81 -4.98
CA ILE A 23 6.94 13.78 -4.18
C ILE A 23 6.57 13.27 -2.79
N SER A 24 7.12 12.12 -2.42
CA SER A 24 6.97 11.54 -1.08
C SER A 24 8.02 12.12 -0.14
N ALA A 25 7.61 12.51 1.06
CA ALA A 25 8.53 12.94 2.12
C ALA A 25 9.15 11.76 2.90
N GLY A 26 8.85 10.51 2.51
CA GLY A 26 9.43 9.32 3.11
C GLY A 26 10.77 8.93 2.48
N TYR A 27 11.65 8.38 3.29
CA TYR A 27 12.95 7.88 2.87
C TYR A 27 13.18 6.48 3.42
N GLY A 28 13.64 5.56 2.54
CA GLY A 28 14.13 4.25 2.95
C GLY A 28 13.12 3.32 3.64
N GLY A 29 11.84 3.34 3.25
CA GLY A 29 10.77 2.59 3.88
C GLY A 29 9.78 3.48 4.62
N GLY A 30 9.14 2.95 5.68
CA GLY A 30 8.20 3.76 6.47
C GLY A 30 6.82 3.91 5.86
N THR A 31 6.29 2.84 5.22
CA THR A 31 4.94 2.81 4.64
C THR A 31 3.87 3.37 5.57
N ALA A 32 3.96 3.07 6.87
CA ALA A 32 3.03 3.61 7.87
C ALA A 32 3.01 5.15 7.90
N ASN A 33 4.16 5.78 7.76
CA ASN A 33 4.26 7.23 7.69
C ASN A 33 3.70 7.78 6.37
N MET A 34 3.89 7.05 5.25
CA MET A 34 3.29 7.42 3.97
C MET A 34 1.76 7.31 4.04
N GLU A 35 1.24 6.25 4.65
CA GLU A 35 -0.19 6.11 4.91
C GLU A 35 -0.71 7.26 5.77
N TYR A 36 0.00 7.61 6.84
CA TYR A 36 -0.38 8.73 7.72
C TYR A 36 -0.48 10.05 6.94
N MET A 37 0.57 10.39 6.19
CA MET A 37 0.60 11.64 5.41
C MET A 37 -0.48 11.68 4.32
N SER A 38 -0.70 10.57 3.61
CA SER A 38 -1.70 10.50 2.55
C SER A 38 -3.14 10.61 3.09
N LEU A 39 -3.41 10.03 4.26
CA LEU A 39 -4.72 10.06 4.87
C LEU A 39 -5.03 11.39 5.57
N THR A 40 -4.04 11.98 6.24
CA THR A 40 -4.25 13.16 7.09
C THR A 40 -3.86 14.48 6.43
N GLY A 41 -3.01 14.45 5.39
CA GLY A 41 -2.40 15.66 4.80
C GLY A 41 -1.28 16.28 5.64
N PHE A 42 -0.96 15.74 6.81
CA PHE A 42 0.11 16.27 7.66
C PHE A 42 1.48 15.71 7.25
N ASN A 43 2.44 16.61 7.01
CA ASN A 43 3.82 16.23 6.77
C ASN A 43 4.52 15.84 8.08
N LEU A 44 5.44 14.89 8.01
CA LEU A 44 6.23 14.44 9.17
C LEU A 44 7.08 15.55 9.79
N SER A 45 7.51 16.52 9.00
CA SER A 45 8.25 17.71 9.49
C SER A 45 7.47 18.55 10.49
N ASN A 46 6.15 18.37 10.59
CA ASN A 46 5.31 19.05 11.57
C ASN A 46 5.39 18.44 12.97
N PHE A 47 6.09 17.31 13.12
CA PHE A 47 6.19 16.59 14.38
C PHE A 47 7.61 16.67 14.96
N SER A 48 7.69 16.53 16.29
CA SER A 48 8.96 16.40 16.97
C SER A 48 9.74 15.17 16.48
N PRO A 49 11.07 15.22 16.40
CA PRO A 49 11.91 14.04 16.14
C PRO A 49 11.68 12.87 17.11
N THR A 50 11.13 13.14 18.29
CA THR A 50 10.73 12.09 19.26
C THR A 50 9.46 11.35 18.88
N LEU A 51 8.76 11.78 17.82
CA LEU A 51 7.56 11.18 17.26
C LEU A 51 7.81 10.72 15.81
N PRO A 52 8.73 9.79 15.57
CA PRO A 52 9.14 9.39 14.22
C PRO A 52 8.08 8.60 13.46
N THR A 53 7.08 8.05 14.15
CA THR A 53 5.99 7.27 13.54
C THR A 53 4.63 7.69 14.08
N PRO A 54 4.10 8.85 13.66
CA PRO A 54 2.79 9.35 14.12
C PRO A 54 1.66 8.35 13.88
N TYR A 55 1.74 7.54 12.85
CA TYR A 55 0.78 6.49 12.53
C TYR A 55 0.51 5.56 13.73
N THR A 56 1.55 5.06 14.37
CA THR A 56 1.42 4.16 15.53
C THR A 56 1.49 4.89 16.87
N GLN A 57 2.30 5.94 16.96
CA GLN A 57 2.55 6.61 18.24
C GLN A 57 1.50 7.67 18.59
N LEU A 58 0.83 8.24 17.58
CA LEU A 58 -0.15 9.29 17.79
C LEU A 58 -1.58 8.79 17.60
N VAL A 59 -1.86 8.16 16.43
CA VAL A 59 -3.22 7.77 16.06
C VAL A 59 -3.84 6.82 17.06
N THR A 60 -3.09 5.84 17.55
CA THR A 60 -3.57 4.83 18.50
C THR A 60 -3.92 5.42 19.87
N HIS A 61 -3.38 6.60 20.24
CA HIS A 61 -3.57 7.25 21.54
C HIS A 61 -4.55 8.41 21.50
N ARG A 62 -4.98 8.85 20.31
CA ARG A 62 -5.95 9.94 20.18
C ARG A 62 -7.36 9.42 19.94
N LYS A 63 -8.33 10.08 20.56
CA LYS A 63 -9.75 9.79 20.35
C LYS A 63 -10.23 10.24 18.97
N TYR A 64 -9.71 11.36 18.48
CA TYR A 64 -10.10 11.96 17.22
C TYR A 64 -8.88 12.14 16.32
N ASN A 65 -8.95 11.60 15.12
CA ASN A 65 -7.89 11.62 14.12
C ASN A 65 -8.46 12.07 12.76
N PRO A 66 -8.46 13.38 12.45
CA PRO A 66 -8.99 13.90 11.20
C PRO A 66 -8.25 13.29 10.01
N ASN A 67 -8.99 12.83 9.01
CA ASN A 67 -8.43 12.24 7.81
C ASN A 67 -9.44 12.25 6.66
N ILE A 68 -8.96 12.07 5.43
CA ILE A 68 -9.78 12.15 4.21
C ILE A 68 -10.90 11.09 4.17
N ALA A 69 -10.69 9.92 4.76
CA ALA A 69 -11.69 8.85 4.75
C ALA A 69 -13.02 9.26 5.40
N GLN A 70 -12.96 10.15 6.39
CA GLN A 70 -14.15 10.68 7.08
C GLN A 70 -15.03 11.61 6.23
N SER A 71 -14.55 12.00 5.04
CA SER A 71 -15.32 12.80 4.08
C SER A 71 -16.23 11.96 3.19
N PHE A 72 -16.19 10.64 3.33
CA PHE A 72 -16.97 9.70 2.53
C PHE A 72 -18.02 9.01 3.40
N PRO A 73 -19.17 8.60 2.81
CA PRO A 73 -20.21 7.86 3.53
C PRO A 73 -19.73 6.54 4.11
N GLU A 74 -18.76 5.89 3.45
CA GLU A 74 -18.15 4.65 3.87
C GLU A 74 -16.65 4.65 3.57
N ALA A 75 -15.86 4.09 4.48
CA ALA A 75 -14.42 3.95 4.32
C ALA A 75 -13.96 2.50 4.55
N VAL A 76 -13.21 1.96 3.59
CA VAL A 76 -12.72 0.58 3.60
C VAL A 76 -11.21 0.56 3.45
N ALA A 77 -10.54 -0.20 4.30
CA ALA A 77 -9.12 -0.51 4.16
C ALA A 77 -8.94 -1.96 3.69
N ILE A 78 -7.99 -2.15 2.77
CA ILE A 78 -7.64 -3.48 2.24
C ILE A 78 -6.12 -3.63 2.30
N HIS A 79 -5.66 -4.65 3.04
CA HIS A 79 -4.26 -5.01 3.12
C HIS A 79 -4.12 -6.53 3.03
N PRO A 80 -3.75 -7.10 1.87
CA PRO A 80 -3.73 -8.54 1.67
C PRO A 80 -2.52 -9.21 2.36
N TYR A 81 -2.35 -8.88 3.63
CA TYR A 81 -1.32 -9.40 4.54
C TYR A 81 -1.87 -9.44 5.97
N GLN A 82 -1.00 -9.57 6.98
CA GLN A 82 -1.41 -9.60 8.39
C GLN A 82 -1.76 -8.20 8.90
N GLY A 83 -2.93 -8.05 9.50
CA GLY A 83 -3.43 -6.74 9.96
C GLY A 83 -2.75 -6.16 11.20
N VAL A 84 -1.91 -6.95 11.89
CA VAL A 84 -1.23 -6.52 13.12
C VAL A 84 -0.03 -5.61 12.88
N TYR A 85 0.59 -5.70 11.70
CA TYR A 85 1.73 -4.85 11.38
C TYR A 85 1.36 -3.38 11.40
N TYR A 86 2.23 -2.58 12.01
CA TYR A 86 2.02 -1.15 12.27
C TYR A 86 0.71 -0.86 13.03
N SER A 87 0.23 -1.82 13.84
CA SER A 87 -1.02 -1.68 14.59
C SER A 87 -2.23 -1.29 13.72
N ARG A 88 -2.25 -1.69 12.45
CA ARG A 88 -3.28 -1.28 11.47
C ARG A 88 -4.71 -1.55 11.94
N THR A 89 -4.94 -2.63 12.65
CA THR A 89 -6.26 -2.95 13.20
C THR A 89 -6.78 -1.84 14.13
N GLU A 90 -5.92 -1.30 14.99
CA GLU A 90 -6.28 -0.19 15.87
C GLU A 90 -6.26 1.15 15.13
N VAL A 91 -5.25 1.37 14.27
CA VAL A 91 -5.10 2.62 13.51
C VAL A 91 -6.31 2.87 12.61
N TYR A 92 -6.74 1.90 11.80
CA TYR A 92 -7.90 2.08 10.93
C TYR A 92 -9.19 2.26 11.71
N LYS A 93 -9.34 1.58 12.85
CA LYS A 93 -10.45 1.82 13.76
C LYS A 93 -10.45 3.27 14.28
N ARG A 94 -9.29 3.80 14.68
CA ARG A 94 -9.14 5.17 15.16
C ARG A 94 -9.29 6.23 14.06
N PHE A 95 -8.99 5.87 12.83
CA PHE A 95 -9.27 6.71 11.66
C PHE A 95 -10.74 6.69 11.23
N GLY A 96 -11.56 5.79 11.78
CA GLY A 96 -12.98 5.69 11.47
C GLY A 96 -13.29 4.86 10.23
N PHE A 97 -12.42 3.94 9.85
CA PHE A 97 -12.73 2.99 8.80
C PHE A 97 -13.81 2.00 9.25
N ASP A 98 -14.80 1.77 8.41
CA ASP A 98 -15.94 0.88 8.70
C ASP A 98 -15.54 -0.58 8.56
N ARG A 99 -14.69 -0.91 7.59
CA ARG A 99 -14.22 -2.27 7.31
C ARG A 99 -12.72 -2.29 7.04
N PHE A 100 -12.06 -3.31 7.59
CA PHE A 100 -10.67 -3.61 7.27
C PHE A 100 -10.51 -5.06 6.85
N TYR A 101 -10.17 -5.26 5.57
CA TYR A 101 -9.92 -6.55 4.94
C TYR A 101 -8.43 -6.88 5.02
N TYR A 102 -8.09 -7.97 5.73
CA TYR A 102 -6.73 -8.50 5.86
C TYR A 102 -6.77 -10.02 6.05
N LEU A 103 -5.62 -10.69 5.96
CA LEU A 103 -5.55 -12.15 6.18
C LEU A 103 -5.85 -12.47 7.66
N GLY A 104 -6.91 -13.26 7.87
CA GLY A 104 -7.40 -13.57 9.22
C GLY A 104 -8.52 -12.67 9.73
N SER A 105 -8.88 -11.61 9.01
CA SER A 105 -10.01 -10.74 9.34
C SER A 105 -11.36 -11.45 9.25
N LYS A 106 -12.37 -10.94 9.98
CA LYS A 106 -13.78 -11.30 9.75
C LYS A 106 -14.24 -10.88 8.35
N TYR A 107 -13.71 -9.79 7.81
CA TYR A 107 -13.88 -9.38 6.42
C TYR A 107 -12.87 -10.12 5.55
N LYS A 108 -13.32 -11.01 4.67
CA LYS A 108 -12.42 -11.95 4.00
C LYS A 108 -11.77 -11.33 2.76
N ILE A 109 -10.45 -11.45 2.68
CA ILE A 109 -9.73 -11.32 1.40
C ILE A 109 -10.17 -12.50 0.53
N LYS A 110 -10.85 -12.21 -0.56
CA LYS A 110 -11.47 -13.19 -1.47
C LYS A 110 -10.45 -13.80 -2.43
N TYR A 111 -9.68 -12.95 -3.10
CA TYR A 111 -8.65 -13.38 -4.05
C TYR A 111 -7.30 -13.46 -3.34
N LYS A 112 -6.60 -14.58 -3.48
CA LYS A 112 -5.36 -14.89 -2.72
C LYS A 112 -4.28 -15.51 -3.58
N LYS A 113 -4.18 -15.12 -4.84
CA LYS A 113 -3.15 -15.63 -5.74
C LYS A 113 -1.81 -14.98 -5.45
N LYS A 114 -0.77 -15.78 -5.41
CA LYS A 114 0.64 -15.36 -5.38
C LYS A 114 1.25 -15.50 -6.77
N ILE A 115 2.40 -14.88 -6.98
CA ILE A 115 3.22 -15.11 -8.16
C ILE A 115 4.35 -16.05 -7.75
N ASP A 116 4.49 -17.14 -8.47
CA ASP A 116 5.53 -18.15 -8.29
C ASP A 116 5.77 -18.53 -6.82
N ARG A 117 6.97 -18.28 -6.29
CA ARG A 117 7.37 -18.58 -4.91
C ARG A 117 7.32 -17.37 -3.98
N SER A 118 6.78 -16.23 -4.44
CA SER A 118 6.64 -15.06 -3.58
C SER A 118 5.87 -15.38 -2.30
N PRO A 119 6.32 -14.92 -1.13
CA PRO A 119 5.57 -15.07 0.12
C PRO A 119 4.31 -14.20 0.15
N TYR A 120 4.23 -13.19 -0.73
CA TYR A 120 3.19 -12.17 -0.74
C TYR A 120 2.09 -12.46 -1.77
N LEU A 121 0.89 -11.96 -1.51
CA LEU A 121 -0.19 -11.95 -2.49
C LEU A 121 0.11 -10.93 -3.60
N SER A 122 -0.24 -11.28 -4.83
CA SER A 122 0.03 -10.44 -5.98
C SER A 122 -0.79 -9.15 -5.97
N ASP A 123 -0.23 -8.09 -6.56
CA ASP A 123 -0.92 -6.83 -6.77
C ASP A 123 -2.18 -7.03 -7.63
N GLU A 124 -2.14 -7.92 -8.63
CA GLU A 124 -3.33 -8.29 -9.41
C GLU A 124 -4.50 -8.71 -8.50
N THR A 125 -4.22 -9.57 -7.52
CA THR A 125 -5.28 -10.03 -6.60
C THR A 125 -5.65 -8.99 -5.57
N ALA A 126 -4.72 -8.13 -5.16
CA ALA A 126 -5.00 -6.98 -4.30
C ALA A 126 -5.98 -6.02 -4.98
N TYR A 127 -5.71 -5.64 -6.23
CA TYR A 127 -6.62 -4.81 -7.03
C TYR A 127 -7.96 -5.48 -7.33
N LYS A 128 -8.01 -6.80 -7.54
CA LYS A 128 -9.28 -7.53 -7.70
C LYS A 128 -10.16 -7.45 -6.45
N ASN A 129 -9.57 -7.55 -5.26
CA ASN A 129 -10.31 -7.36 -4.01
C ASN A 129 -10.84 -5.92 -3.88
N ALA A 130 -10.05 -4.91 -4.24
CA ALA A 130 -10.50 -3.52 -4.24
C ALA A 130 -11.62 -3.28 -5.28
N LEU A 131 -11.48 -3.82 -6.48
CA LEU A 131 -12.50 -3.70 -7.53
C LEU A 131 -13.83 -4.32 -7.11
N ASP A 132 -13.81 -5.42 -6.38
CA ASP A 132 -15.04 -6.03 -5.84
C ASP A 132 -15.74 -5.08 -4.85
N GLN A 133 -15.00 -4.31 -4.05
CA GLN A 133 -15.58 -3.28 -3.18
C GLN A 133 -16.20 -2.15 -4.02
N VAL A 134 -15.48 -1.63 -5.00
CA VAL A 134 -16.00 -0.58 -5.92
C VAL A 134 -17.32 -1.00 -6.55
N LYS A 135 -17.43 -2.27 -6.98
CA LYS A 135 -18.67 -2.80 -7.61
C LYS A 135 -19.84 -2.93 -6.64
N GLN A 136 -19.58 -3.04 -5.35
CA GLN A 136 -20.60 -3.19 -4.31
C GLN A 136 -20.98 -1.85 -3.67
N ALA A 137 -20.16 -0.82 -3.86
CA ALA A 137 -20.41 0.52 -3.32
C ALA A 137 -21.62 1.18 -3.99
N ASN A 138 -22.57 1.64 -3.17
CA ASN A 138 -23.79 2.27 -3.67
C ASN A 138 -23.77 3.80 -3.60
N ASN A 139 -23.05 4.38 -2.63
CA ASN A 139 -23.15 5.81 -2.28
C ASN A 139 -21.79 6.55 -2.24
N GLY A 140 -20.80 6.05 -2.92
CA GLY A 140 -19.43 6.55 -2.81
C GLY A 140 -18.71 5.97 -1.58
N GLU A 141 -17.56 5.39 -1.81
CA GLU A 141 -16.75 4.71 -0.83
C GLU A 141 -15.30 5.17 -0.96
N PHE A 142 -14.65 5.41 0.16
CA PHE A 142 -13.21 5.61 0.21
C PHE A 142 -12.51 4.26 0.38
N ILE A 143 -11.64 3.89 -0.55
CA ILE A 143 -10.89 2.64 -0.46
C ILE A 143 -9.40 2.95 -0.29
N ASN A 144 -8.83 2.54 0.84
CA ASN A 144 -7.39 2.56 1.08
C ASN A 144 -6.81 1.16 0.82
N LEU A 145 -6.08 1.02 -0.29
CA LEU A 145 -5.43 -0.25 -0.66
C LEU A 145 -3.92 -0.17 -0.41
N VAL A 146 -3.40 -1.06 0.43
CA VAL A 146 -1.97 -1.22 0.69
C VAL A 146 -1.52 -2.60 0.22
N THR A 147 -0.77 -2.66 -0.86
CA THR A 147 -0.30 -3.93 -1.45
C THR A 147 0.97 -4.46 -0.76
N MET A 148 1.36 -5.70 -1.09
CA MET A 148 2.50 -6.36 -0.47
C MET A 148 3.45 -7.02 -1.47
N GLN A 149 3.11 -7.13 -2.75
CA GLN A 149 3.88 -7.90 -3.73
C GLN A 149 5.37 -7.53 -3.72
N ASN A 150 5.66 -6.24 -3.66
CA ASN A 150 7.02 -5.70 -3.76
C ASN A 150 7.64 -5.36 -2.39
N HIS A 151 7.19 -6.01 -1.32
CA HIS A 151 7.74 -5.82 0.02
C HIS A 151 9.02 -6.66 0.21
N PHE A 152 10.03 -6.08 0.88
CA PHE A 152 11.23 -6.84 1.26
C PHE A 152 10.90 -8.05 2.19
N PRO A 153 11.76 -9.06 2.34
CA PRO A 153 13.05 -9.23 1.67
C PRO A 153 12.90 -9.52 0.17
N TYR A 154 13.85 -9.02 -0.61
CA TYR A 154 13.93 -9.29 -2.04
C TYR A 154 14.78 -10.54 -2.24
N ASP A 155 14.25 -11.54 -2.97
CA ASP A 155 14.94 -12.79 -3.26
C ASP A 155 14.76 -13.14 -4.73
N ARG A 156 15.87 -13.41 -5.42
CA ARG A 156 15.89 -13.86 -6.82
C ARG A 156 15.03 -15.10 -7.08
N ASN A 157 14.82 -15.91 -6.05
CA ASN A 157 14.03 -17.13 -6.15
C ASN A 157 12.53 -16.91 -6.06
N TYR A 158 12.06 -15.71 -5.76
CA TYR A 158 10.63 -15.44 -5.66
C TYR A 158 9.92 -15.52 -7.01
N TYR A 159 10.57 -15.08 -8.08
CA TYR A 159 9.98 -14.99 -9.40
C TYR A 159 10.78 -15.79 -10.43
N ASN A 160 10.10 -16.58 -11.26
CA ASN A 160 10.74 -17.40 -12.29
C ASN A 160 11.36 -16.56 -13.42
N ASN A 161 10.91 -15.32 -13.60
CA ASN A 161 11.36 -14.41 -14.66
C ASN A 161 12.14 -13.20 -14.13
N SER A 162 12.81 -13.32 -12.97
CA SER A 162 13.57 -12.22 -12.36
C SER A 162 14.65 -11.65 -13.30
N ASP A 163 15.22 -12.49 -14.20
CA ASP A 163 16.23 -12.07 -15.16
C ASP A 163 15.69 -11.27 -16.36
N LYS A 164 14.37 -11.22 -16.53
CA LYS A 164 13.72 -10.46 -17.60
C LYS A 164 14.00 -8.95 -17.50
N TYR A 165 14.21 -8.44 -16.30
CA TYR A 165 14.44 -7.04 -16.02
C TYR A 165 15.85 -6.84 -15.48
N THR A 166 16.85 -7.07 -16.34
CA THR A 166 18.25 -6.95 -15.96
C THR A 166 18.64 -5.48 -15.85
N PRO A 167 19.21 -5.07 -14.71
CA PRO A 167 19.75 -3.74 -14.57
C PRO A 167 20.97 -3.54 -15.48
N VAL A 168 21.05 -2.37 -16.10
CA VAL A 168 22.20 -1.96 -16.91
C VAL A 168 23.04 -0.99 -16.09
N GLY A 169 24.20 -1.44 -15.56
CA GLY A 169 25.11 -0.65 -14.73
C GLY A 169 25.78 -1.47 -13.63
N GLU A 170 26.82 -0.92 -13.04
CA GLU A 170 27.51 -1.53 -11.89
C GLU A 170 26.77 -1.27 -10.58
N GLY A 171 26.89 -2.19 -9.60
CA GLY A 171 26.38 -2.03 -8.23
C GLY A 171 24.88 -2.25 -8.05
N ILE A 172 24.26 -3.06 -8.91
CA ILE A 172 22.83 -3.30 -8.86
C ILE A 172 22.54 -4.66 -8.25
N ASP A 173 21.78 -4.63 -7.18
CA ASP A 173 21.45 -5.75 -6.32
C ASP A 173 20.06 -6.37 -6.62
N ASP A 174 19.65 -7.30 -5.78
CA ASP A 174 18.37 -8.00 -5.90
C ASP A 174 17.15 -7.11 -5.79
N TYR A 175 17.29 -5.91 -5.19
CA TYR A 175 16.20 -4.93 -5.11
C TYR A 175 15.71 -4.47 -6.49
N THR A 176 16.64 -4.28 -7.42
CA THR A 176 16.31 -3.83 -8.78
C THR A 176 15.87 -4.95 -9.71
N ARG A 177 16.06 -6.21 -9.30
CA ARG A 177 15.68 -7.41 -10.08
C ARG A 177 14.29 -7.96 -9.71
N ASN A 178 13.74 -7.58 -8.57
CA ASN A 178 12.41 -7.93 -8.09
C ASN A 178 11.41 -6.81 -8.34
#